data_66d550b91576caa36d2ad4b42d96dd38
#
_entry.id   66d550b91576caa36d2ad4b42d96dd38
#
_cell.length_a   1.000
_cell.length_b   1.000
_cell.length_c   1.000
_cell.angle_alpha   90.00
_cell.angle_beta   90.00
_cell.angle_gamma   90.00
#
_symmetry.space_group_name_H-M   'P 1'
#
loop_
_entity.id
_entity.type
_entity.pdbx_description
1 polymer ?
#
loop_
_entity_poly.entity_id
_entity_poly.type
_entity_poly.pdbx_seq_one_letter_code
_entity_poly.pdbx_strand_id
1 'polypeptide(L)'
;MADFTFAHREEGFDNHIEQSIRGYSDLMNDVISLSRYFVEDNTNIVDIGCSTGKNTKAMMEYNSDHSPDANFIGIEIADGFQKDLKKRKEELRVQGLNNVEFLMKDIRGYQITNANLVTSIFTLQFMPKKDRKEVISNIYSGLNEGGAFIFAEKTICESALIQDMITFNYYDYKRKSFDTTDIMDKERTLRNIMKPNTWSQLELMISYAGFSTVQPF
;
A
#
# COMPACT_ATOMS: atom_id res chain seq x y z
N MET A 1 5.79 -4.39 -20.50
CA MET A 1 5.61 -3.91 -19.13
C MET A 1 4.40 -3.00 -19.12
N ALA A 2 3.45 -3.17 -18.22
CA ALA A 2 2.38 -2.18 -18.09
C ALA A 2 3.01 -0.88 -17.60
N ASP A 3 2.84 0.18 -18.39
CA ASP A 3 3.31 1.51 -18.02
C ASP A 3 2.41 2.01 -16.88
N PHE A 4 2.92 2.00 -15.65
CA PHE A 4 2.24 2.52 -14.48
C PHE A 4 2.36 4.05 -14.49
N THR A 5 1.59 4.70 -15.36
CA THR A 5 1.57 6.16 -15.54
C THR A 5 0.93 6.93 -14.38
N PHE A 6 0.71 6.31 -13.22
CA PHE A 6 0.17 7.01 -12.05
C PHE A 6 1.04 8.17 -11.56
N ALA A 7 2.35 8.12 -11.83
CA ALA A 7 3.31 9.14 -11.42
C ALA A 7 3.35 10.40 -12.32
N HIS A 8 2.62 10.42 -13.43
CA HIS A 8 2.66 11.49 -14.43
C HIS A 8 1.37 12.31 -14.50
N ARG A 9 0.72 12.57 -13.35
CA ARG A 9 -0.48 13.39 -13.30
C ARG A 9 -0.13 14.83 -12.93
N GLU A 10 -0.78 15.80 -13.58
CA GLU A 10 -0.58 17.24 -13.35
C GLU A 10 -0.88 17.64 -11.89
N GLU A 11 -1.94 17.06 -11.29
CA GLU A 11 -2.33 17.30 -9.90
C GLU A 11 -1.44 16.59 -8.86
N GLY A 12 -0.49 15.76 -9.32
CA GLY A 12 0.31 14.90 -8.46
C GLY A 12 -0.44 13.66 -7.98
N PHE A 13 0.32 12.61 -7.69
CA PHE A 13 -0.26 11.31 -7.31
C PHE A 13 -1.01 11.36 -5.98
N ASP A 14 -0.45 12.01 -4.96
CA ASP A 14 -1.03 12.06 -3.61
C ASP A 14 -2.42 12.72 -3.63
N ASN A 15 -2.55 13.89 -4.26
CA ASN A 15 -3.84 14.58 -4.40
C ASN A 15 -4.85 13.74 -5.20
N HIS A 16 -4.38 13.10 -6.28
CA HIS A 16 -5.25 12.29 -7.11
C HIS A 16 -5.84 11.09 -6.36
N ILE A 17 -5.02 10.38 -5.56
CA ILE A 17 -5.49 9.18 -4.84
C ILE A 17 -6.46 9.57 -3.72
N GLU A 18 -6.24 10.68 -3.02
CA GLU A 18 -7.16 11.23 -2.01
C GLU A 18 -8.55 11.53 -2.58
N GLN A 19 -8.62 12.10 -3.79
CA GLN A 19 -9.88 12.36 -4.47
C GLN A 19 -10.51 11.12 -5.12
N SER A 20 -9.72 10.10 -5.39
CA SER A 20 -10.16 8.87 -6.08
C SER A 20 -10.68 7.80 -5.14
N ILE A 21 -10.23 7.75 -3.89
CA ILE A 21 -10.58 6.70 -2.91
C ILE A 21 -11.25 7.35 -1.71
N ARG A 22 -12.53 6.99 -1.50
CA ARG A 22 -13.28 7.48 -0.34
C ARG A 22 -12.65 6.99 0.96
N GLY A 23 -12.41 7.92 1.89
CA GLY A 23 -11.81 7.62 3.19
C GLY A 23 -10.30 7.33 3.13
N TYR A 24 -9.62 7.67 2.02
CA TYR A 24 -8.19 7.40 1.88
C TYR A 24 -7.37 8.04 3.00
N SER A 25 -7.61 9.31 3.30
CA SER A 25 -6.87 10.03 4.34
C SER A 25 -7.12 9.44 5.73
N ASP A 26 -8.35 9.03 6.03
CA ASP A 26 -8.69 8.37 7.31
C ASP A 26 -7.98 7.02 7.42
N LEU A 27 -8.02 6.20 6.36
CA LEU A 27 -7.29 4.93 6.31
C LEU A 27 -5.79 5.13 6.56
N MET A 28 -5.17 6.13 5.92
CA MET A 28 -3.74 6.41 6.11
C MET A 28 -3.43 6.83 7.54
N ASN A 29 -4.27 7.65 8.16
CA ASN A 29 -4.14 8.03 9.56
C ASN A 29 -4.25 6.82 10.49
N ASP A 30 -5.18 5.90 10.22
CA ASP A 30 -5.33 4.67 10.98
C ASP A 30 -4.10 3.77 10.84
N VAL A 31 -3.56 3.59 9.63
CA VAL A 31 -2.33 2.81 9.38
C VAL A 31 -1.14 3.41 10.14
N ILE A 32 -0.97 4.73 10.08
CA ILE A 32 0.09 5.44 10.81
C ILE A 32 -0.09 5.27 12.32
N SER A 33 -1.28 5.47 12.83
CA SER A 33 -1.59 5.31 14.26
C SER A 33 -1.37 3.87 14.75
N LEU A 34 -1.82 2.88 13.98
CA LEU A 34 -1.63 1.47 14.29
C LEU A 34 -0.16 1.05 14.25
N SER A 35 0.67 1.71 13.44
CA SER A 35 2.10 1.39 13.35
C SER A 35 2.80 1.46 14.70
N ARG A 36 2.33 2.34 15.62
CA ARG A 36 2.90 2.52 16.97
C ARG A 36 2.92 1.24 17.80
N TYR A 37 2.00 0.32 17.54
CA TYR A 37 1.90 -0.93 18.30
C TYR A 37 2.89 -2.01 17.84
N PHE A 38 3.53 -1.81 16.69
CA PHE A 38 4.39 -2.82 16.05
C PHE A 38 5.82 -2.34 15.79
N VAL A 39 6.02 -1.02 15.69
CA VAL A 39 7.36 -0.46 15.42
C VAL A 39 8.22 -0.57 16.67
N GLU A 40 9.36 -1.25 16.52
CA GLU A 40 10.35 -1.46 17.58
C GLU A 40 11.76 -1.18 17.06
N ASP A 41 12.66 -0.77 17.97
CA ASP A 41 14.05 -0.53 17.63
C ASP A 41 14.75 -1.77 17.05
N ASN A 42 15.65 -1.54 16.10
CA ASN A 42 16.43 -2.59 15.43
C ASN A 42 15.59 -3.59 14.63
N THR A 43 14.34 -3.26 14.31
CA THR A 43 13.47 -4.03 13.43
C THR A 43 13.17 -3.29 12.13
N ASN A 44 12.70 -4.01 11.13
CA ASN A 44 12.34 -3.47 9.83
C ASN A 44 10.84 -3.18 9.73
N ILE A 45 10.51 -2.02 9.21
CA ILE A 45 9.17 -1.62 8.81
C ILE A 45 9.15 -1.51 7.30
N VAL A 46 8.42 -2.40 6.63
CA VAL A 46 8.46 -2.52 5.16
C VAL A 46 7.15 -2.02 4.54
N ASP A 47 7.23 -1.01 3.68
CA ASP A 47 6.09 -0.44 2.96
C ASP A 47 6.15 -0.88 1.48
N ILE A 48 5.28 -1.82 1.11
CA ILE A 48 5.24 -2.42 -0.24
C ILE A 48 4.36 -1.59 -1.17
N GLY A 49 4.95 -1.09 -2.26
CA GLY A 49 4.30 -0.16 -3.18
C GLY A 49 4.18 1.22 -2.56
N CYS A 50 5.28 1.72 -2.01
CA CYS A 50 5.32 2.96 -1.24
C CYS A 50 5.05 4.23 -2.07
N SER A 51 4.96 4.14 -3.40
CA SER A 51 4.66 5.23 -4.34
C SER A 51 5.55 6.46 -4.13
N THR A 52 5.00 7.58 -3.68
CA THR A 52 5.75 8.81 -3.35
C THR A 52 6.54 8.74 -2.04
N GLY A 53 6.44 7.64 -1.28
CA GLY A 53 7.02 7.48 0.05
C GLY A 53 6.32 8.26 1.16
N LYS A 54 5.12 8.80 0.90
CA LYS A 54 4.36 9.62 1.87
C LYS A 54 4.02 8.82 3.13
N ASN A 55 3.54 7.58 2.98
CA ASN A 55 3.17 6.71 4.09
C ASN A 55 4.40 6.28 4.90
N THR A 56 5.45 5.81 4.24
CA THR A 56 6.72 5.43 4.87
C THR A 56 7.28 6.59 5.71
N LYS A 57 7.31 7.81 5.14
CA LYS A 57 7.74 9.01 5.85
C LYS A 57 6.88 9.29 7.08
N ALA A 58 5.55 9.27 6.93
CA ALA A 58 4.63 9.59 8.03
C ALA A 58 4.72 8.58 9.18
N MET A 59 4.86 7.27 8.87
CA MET A 59 5.10 6.26 9.90
C MET A 59 6.42 6.48 10.63
N MET A 60 7.50 6.84 9.90
CA MET A 60 8.79 7.12 10.51
C MET A 60 8.74 8.35 11.43
N GLU A 61 8.16 9.45 10.96
CA GLU A 61 8.00 10.67 11.77
C GLU A 61 7.17 10.42 13.03
N TYR A 62 6.08 9.65 12.90
CA TYR A 62 5.18 9.32 14.02
C TYR A 62 5.83 8.44 15.09
N ASN A 63 6.78 7.60 14.71
CA ASN A 63 7.44 6.66 15.64
C ASN A 63 8.84 7.11 16.09
N SER A 64 9.33 8.26 15.62
CA SER A 64 10.71 8.71 15.84
C SER A 64 11.10 8.94 17.30
N ASP A 65 10.13 9.25 18.16
CA ASP A 65 10.30 9.43 19.60
C ASP A 65 10.22 8.12 20.40
N HIS A 66 9.56 7.11 19.82
CA HIS A 66 9.30 5.82 20.46
C HIS A 66 10.36 4.76 20.09
N SER A 67 10.70 4.69 18.81
CA SER A 67 11.63 3.71 18.27
C SER A 67 12.59 4.37 17.29
N PRO A 68 13.54 5.18 17.79
CA PRO A 68 14.46 5.96 16.95
C PRO A 68 15.40 5.08 16.11
N ASP A 69 15.64 3.84 16.52
CA ASP A 69 16.53 2.88 15.84
C ASP A 69 15.77 1.88 14.95
N ALA A 70 14.47 2.09 14.72
CA ALA A 70 13.71 1.30 13.76
C ALA A 70 14.11 1.65 12.31
N ASN A 71 14.16 0.64 11.42
CA ASN A 71 14.54 0.81 10.02
C ASN A 71 13.30 0.83 9.13
N PHE A 72 13.11 1.88 8.35
CA PHE A 72 11.98 2.03 7.42
C PHE A 72 12.43 1.74 5.99
N ILE A 73 11.74 0.82 5.30
CA ILE A 73 12.07 0.35 3.96
C ILE A 73 10.86 0.50 3.05
N GLY A 74 10.88 1.49 2.17
CA GLY A 74 9.89 1.65 1.12
C GLY A 74 10.32 0.90 -0.16
N ILE A 75 9.46 0.03 -0.68
CA ILE A 75 9.73 -0.73 -1.93
C ILE A 75 8.75 -0.27 -3.00
N GLU A 76 9.26 0.16 -4.15
CA GLU A 76 8.47 0.63 -5.29
C GLU A 76 9.04 0.09 -6.60
N ILE A 77 8.16 -0.32 -7.51
CA ILE A 77 8.56 -0.86 -8.82
C ILE A 77 8.41 0.18 -9.95
N ALA A 78 7.56 1.18 -9.77
CA ALA A 78 7.26 2.17 -10.82
C ALA A 78 8.30 3.30 -10.82
N ASP A 79 9.11 3.36 -11.87
CA ASP A 79 10.21 4.32 -12.03
C ASP A 79 9.77 5.80 -11.92
N GLY A 80 8.52 6.09 -12.24
CA GLY A 80 7.96 7.45 -12.16
C GLY A 80 8.04 8.08 -10.77
N PHE A 81 8.08 7.28 -9.70
CA PHE A 81 8.17 7.76 -8.32
C PHE A 81 9.59 8.05 -7.83
N GLN A 82 10.62 7.73 -8.62
CA GLN A 82 12.02 7.84 -8.18
C GLN A 82 12.40 9.25 -7.69
N LYS A 83 11.85 10.30 -8.32
CA LYS A 83 12.12 11.70 -7.93
C LYS A 83 11.47 12.03 -6.58
N ASP A 84 10.24 11.57 -6.38
CA ASP A 84 9.51 11.78 -5.12
C ASP A 84 10.22 11.07 -3.96
N LEU A 85 10.64 9.83 -4.16
CA LEU A 85 11.35 9.05 -3.15
C LEU A 85 12.70 9.68 -2.77
N LYS A 86 13.46 10.22 -3.73
CA LYS A 86 14.68 10.97 -3.44
C LYS A 86 14.39 12.22 -2.61
N LYS A 87 13.33 12.95 -2.95
CA LYS A 87 12.89 14.13 -2.20
C LYS A 87 12.48 13.76 -0.78
N ARG A 88 11.68 12.69 -0.60
CA ARG A 88 11.27 12.19 0.73
C ARG A 88 12.45 11.81 1.60
N LYS A 89 13.43 11.10 1.03
CA LYS A 89 14.67 10.73 1.74
C LYS A 89 15.44 11.97 2.23
N GLU A 90 15.54 12.98 1.39
CA GLU A 90 16.23 14.24 1.77
C GLU A 90 15.45 15.02 2.84
N GLU A 91 14.12 15.09 2.74
CA GLU A 91 13.27 15.71 3.77
C GLU A 91 13.48 15.06 5.14
N LEU A 92 13.51 13.72 5.21
CA LEU A 92 13.76 12.96 6.44
C LEU A 92 15.19 13.19 6.95
N ARG A 93 16.19 13.20 6.06
CA ARG A 93 17.59 13.47 6.41
C ARG A 93 17.76 14.85 7.06
N VAL A 94 17.09 15.88 6.55
CA VAL A 94 17.12 17.24 7.12
C VAL A 94 16.53 17.27 8.53
N GLN A 95 15.57 16.40 8.83
CA GLN A 95 14.98 16.24 10.16
C GLN A 95 15.84 15.38 11.11
N GLY A 96 16.96 14.82 10.64
CA GLY A 96 17.80 13.91 11.43
C GLY A 96 17.32 12.45 11.41
N LEU A 97 16.26 12.14 10.63
CA LEU A 97 15.68 10.79 10.50
C LEU A 97 16.38 10.05 9.35
N ASN A 98 17.41 9.27 9.68
CA ASN A 98 18.31 8.66 8.70
C ASN A 98 18.04 7.17 8.44
N ASN A 99 17.30 6.49 9.30
CA ASN A 99 17.04 5.03 9.21
C ASN A 99 15.92 4.74 8.19
N VAL A 100 16.04 5.30 6.98
CA VAL A 100 15.09 5.08 5.89
C VAL A 100 15.81 4.71 4.59
N GLU A 101 15.28 3.72 3.91
CA GLU A 101 15.72 3.33 2.57
C GLU A 101 14.51 3.22 1.62
N PHE A 102 14.65 3.76 0.40
CA PHE A 102 13.69 3.59 -0.69
C PHE A 102 14.34 2.78 -1.80
N LEU A 103 13.77 1.61 -2.06
CA LEU A 103 14.28 0.63 -3.02
C LEU A 103 13.41 0.61 -4.27
N MET A 104 13.99 0.96 -5.43
CA MET A 104 13.35 0.75 -6.72
C MET A 104 13.48 -0.72 -7.13
N LYS A 105 12.59 -1.57 -6.60
CA LYS A 105 12.64 -3.04 -6.76
C LYS A 105 11.26 -3.66 -6.88
N ASP A 106 11.22 -4.82 -7.50
CA ASP A 106 10.06 -5.69 -7.46
C ASP A 106 10.07 -6.50 -6.14
N ILE A 107 8.97 -6.42 -5.39
CA ILE A 107 8.82 -7.16 -4.12
C ILE A 107 8.95 -8.68 -4.31
N ARG A 108 8.64 -9.23 -5.48
CA ARG A 108 8.78 -10.66 -5.79
C ARG A 108 10.22 -11.16 -5.72
N GLY A 109 11.18 -10.28 -5.89
CA GLY A 109 12.62 -10.57 -5.77
C GLY A 109 13.27 -10.04 -4.50
N TYR A 110 12.48 -9.56 -3.54
CA TYR A 110 12.98 -9.02 -2.28
C TYR A 110 12.61 -9.92 -1.12
N GLN A 111 13.60 -10.39 -0.37
CA GLN A 111 13.39 -11.19 0.83
C GLN A 111 13.16 -10.28 2.03
N ILE A 112 11.96 -10.34 2.63
CA ILE A 112 11.64 -9.65 3.88
C ILE A 112 12.28 -10.43 5.03
N THR A 113 12.93 -9.71 5.96
CA THR A 113 13.56 -10.29 7.14
C THR A 113 13.47 -9.32 8.31
N ASN A 114 13.43 -9.85 9.53
CA ASN A 114 13.42 -9.06 10.77
C ASN A 114 12.38 -7.95 10.77
N ALA A 115 11.19 -8.18 10.22
CA ALA A 115 10.14 -7.18 10.12
C ALA A 115 9.16 -7.28 11.28
N ASN A 116 8.83 -6.16 11.91
CA ASN A 116 7.75 -6.09 12.88
C ASN A 116 6.46 -5.55 12.26
N LEU A 117 6.59 -4.77 11.18
CA LEU A 117 5.43 -4.28 10.43
C LEU A 117 5.71 -4.37 8.93
N VAL A 118 4.75 -4.90 8.20
CA VAL A 118 4.70 -4.80 6.75
C VAL A 118 3.39 -4.10 6.36
N THR A 119 3.46 -3.09 5.50
CA THR A 119 2.28 -2.42 4.95
C THR A 119 2.19 -2.65 3.44
N SER A 120 0.95 -2.76 2.92
CA SER A 120 0.67 -2.83 1.48
C SER A 120 -0.67 -2.17 1.19
N ILE A 121 -0.64 -0.90 0.79
CA ILE A 121 -1.85 -0.11 0.62
C ILE A 121 -2.16 0.04 -0.87
N PHE A 122 -3.23 -0.64 -1.33
CA PHE A 122 -3.69 -0.68 -2.72
C PHE A 122 -2.64 -1.16 -3.73
N THR A 123 -1.77 -2.09 -3.34
CA THR A 123 -0.63 -2.55 -4.16
C THR A 123 -0.82 -3.95 -4.72
N LEU A 124 -1.19 -4.93 -3.90
CA LEU A 124 -1.30 -6.33 -4.34
C LEU A 124 -2.33 -6.53 -5.48
N GLN A 125 -3.35 -5.68 -5.55
CA GLN A 125 -4.36 -5.72 -6.61
C GLN A 125 -3.80 -5.53 -8.02
N PHE A 126 -2.62 -4.92 -8.16
CA PHE A 126 -1.93 -4.73 -9.44
C PHE A 126 -0.96 -5.87 -9.78
N MET A 127 -0.66 -6.72 -8.80
CA MET A 127 0.19 -7.88 -8.99
C MET A 127 -0.58 -9.03 -9.67
N PRO A 128 0.06 -9.84 -10.53
CA PRO A 128 -0.57 -11.05 -11.05
C PRO A 128 -1.05 -11.97 -9.93
N LYS A 129 -2.28 -12.51 -10.04
CA LYS A 129 -2.87 -13.34 -8.97
C LYS A 129 -2.01 -14.54 -8.58
N LYS A 130 -1.29 -15.12 -9.54
CA LYS A 130 -0.39 -16.26 -9.30
C LYS A 130 0.78 -15.95 -8.36
N ASP A 131 1.25 -14.69 -8.34
CA ASP A 131 2.44 -14.28 -7.59
C ASP A 131 2.09 -13.85 -6.14
N ARG A 132 0.81 -13.51 -5.88
CA ARG A 132 0.38 -12.95 -4.58
C ARG A 132 0.60 -13.90 -3.40
N LYS A 133 0.35 -15.20 -3.59
CA LYS A 133 0.53 -16.20 -2.53
C LYS A 133 2.00 -16.27 -2.09
N GLU A 134 2.92 -16.24 -3.03
CA GLU A 134 4.36 -16.28 -2.74
C GLU A 134 4.80 -15.01 -2.00
N VAL A 135 4.33 -13.83 -2.43
CA VAL A 135 4.62 -12.57 -1.76
C VAL A 135 4.05 -12.55 -0.34
N ILE A 136 2.81 -12.99 -0.13
CA ILE A 136 2.20 -13.05 1.21
C ILE A 136 2.94 -14.06 2.10
N SER A 137 3.38 -15.19 1.55
CA SER A 137 4.21 -16.15 2.28
C SER A 137 5.59 -15.58 2.67
N ASN A 138 6.21 -14.80 1.78
CA ASN A 138 7.45 -14.08 2.08
C ASN A 138 7.26 -13.03 3.18
N ILE A 139 6.12 -12.30 3.16
CA ILE A 139 5.75 -11.37 4.25
C ILE A 139 5.66 -12.12 5.58
N TYR A 140 4.88 -13.21 5.62
CA TYR A 140 4.70 -14.01 6.84
C TYR A 140 6.03 -14.54 7.37
N SER A 141 6.86 -15.12 6.50
CA SER A 141 8.15 -15.69 6.89
C SER A 141 9.18 -14.65 7.33
N GLY A 142 9.03 -13.40 6.90
CA GLY A 142 9.92 -12.30 7.26
C GLY A 142 9.50 -11.52 8.49
N LEU A 143 8.25 -11.71 8.96
CA LEU A 143 7.75 -11.08 10.17
C LEU A 143 8.31 -11.79 11.43
N ASN A 144 8.68 -10.98 12.41
CA ASN A 144 8.98 -11.43 13.76
C ASN A 144 7.71 -11.91 14.48
N GLU A 145 7.85 -12.69 15.55
CA GLU A 145 6.74 -13.06 16.42
C GLU A 145 6.07 -11.79 16.98
N GLY A 146 4.74 -11.71 16.90
CA GLY A 146 3.98 -10.51 17.27
C GLY A 146 3.94 -9.41 16.20
N GLY A 147 4.66 -9.57 15.10
CA GLY A 147 4.62 -8.63 13.97
C GLY A 147 3.30 -8.67 13.19
N ALA A 148 3.04 -7.61 12.43
CA ALA A 148 1.79 -7.45 11.70
C ALA A 148 1.98 -7.19 10.20
N PHE A 149 0.99 -7.64 9.42
CA PHE A 149 0.80 -7.25 8.04
C PHE A 149 -0.49 -6.41 7.91
N ILE A 150 -0.36 -5.10 7.70
CA ILE A 150 -1.49 -4.19 7.48
C ILE A 150 -1.62 -3.96 5.97
N PHE A 151 -2.78 -4.26 5.41
CA PHE A 151 -3.01 -4.06 3.98
C PHE A 151 -4.41 -3.52 3.69
N ALA A 152 -4.53 -2.77 2.60
CA ALA A 152 -5.80 -2.33 2.06
C ALA A 152 -5.86 -2.66 0.57
N GLU A 153 -6.98 -3.20 0.12
CA GLU A 153 -7.18 -3.66 -1.25
C GLU A 153 -8.59 -3.32 -1.76
N LYS A 154 -8.71 -2.98 -3.03
CA LYS A 154 -10.02 -3.01 -3.67
C LYS A 154 -10.49 -4.46 -3.77
N THR A 155 -11.65 -4.75 -3.22
CA THR A 155 -12.29 -6.05 -3.35
C THR A 155 -13.41 -6.01 -4.39
N ILE A 156 -13.82 -7.18 -4.88
CA ILE A 156 -15.05 -7.40 -5.62
C ILE A 156 -16.02 -8.21 -4.77
N CYS A 157 -17.30 -7.91 -4.92
CA CYS A 157 -18.34 -8.68 -4.25
C CYS A 157 -18.54 -10.04 -4.92
N GLU A 158 -18.99 -11.03 -4.17
CA GLU A 158 -19.39 -12.33 -4.72
C GLU A 158 -20.75 -12.24 -5.43
N SER A 159 -21.62 -11.33 -5.01
CA SER A 159 -22.88 -11.02 -5.68
C SER A 159 -22.72 -9.93 -6.74
N ALA A 160 -23.07 -10.21 -7.98
CA ALA A 160 -23.04 -9.24 -9.07
C ALA A 160 -23.95 -8.04 -8.80
N LEU A 161 -25.15 -8.27 -8.25
CA LEU A 161 -26.10 -7.19 -7.91
C LEU A 161 -25.49 -6.20 -6.89
N ILE A 162 -24.87 -6.72 -5.83
CA ILE A 162 -24.23 -5.90 -4.81
C ILE A 162 -23.00 -5.17 -5.39
N GLN A 163 -22.25 -5.86 -6.26
CA GLN A 163 -21.12 -5.23 -6.96
C GLN A 163 -21.56 -4.03 -7.79
N ASP A 164 -22.66 -4.12 -8.53
CA ASP A 164 -23.18 -3.01 -9.33
C ASP A 164 -23.61 -1.84 -8.44
N MET A 165 -24.33 -2.09 -7.36
CA MET A 165 -24.74 -1.06 -6.40
C MET A 165 -23.54 -0.30 -5.82
N ILE A 166 -22.49 -1.02 -5.40
CA ILE A 166 -21.26 -0.42 -4.88
C ILE A 166 -20.52 0.35 -5.97
N THR A 167 -20.49 -0.16 -7.20
CA THR A 167 -19.84 0.50 -8.32
C THR A 167 -20.51 1.83 -8.66
N PHE A 168 -21.84 1.89 -8.72
CA PHE A 168 -22.56 3.14 -8.98
C PHE A 168 -22.38 4.15 -7.85
N ASN A 169 -22.46 3.70 -6.58
CA ASN A 169 -22.19 4.57 -5.43
C ASN A 169 -20.76 5.15 -5.47
N TYR A 170 -19.78 4.35 -5.91
CA TYR A 170 -18.40 4.81 -6.11
C TYR A 170 -18.29 5.85 -7.23
N TYR A 171 -19.00 5.68 -8.35
CA TYR A 171 -19.03 6.68 -9.43
C TYR A 171 -19.68 7.99 -8.97
N ASP A 172 -20.72 7.93 -8.15
CA ASP A 172 -21.34 9.13 -7.56
C ASP A 172 -20.38 9.88 -6.65
N TYR A 173 -19.55 9.16 -5.90
CA TYR A 173 -18.48 9.76 -5.13
C TYR A 173 -17.45 10.45 -6.02
N LYS A 174 -16.96 9.77 -7.08
CA LYS A 174 -15.94 10.30 -7.98
C LYS A 174 -16.40 11.52 -8.78
N ARG A 175 -17.67 11.60 -9.14
CA ARG A 175 -18.26 12.76 -9.85
C ARG A 175 -18.17 14.07 -9.08
N LYS A 176 -17.85 14.04 -7.80
CA LYS A 176 -17.57 15.25 -7.01
C LYS A 176 -16.27 15.95 -7.42
N SER A 177 -15.32 15.21 -8.00
CA SER A 177 -13.97 15.71 -8.33
C SER A 177 -13.57 15.49 -9.79
N PHE A 178 -14.24 14.59 -10.51
CA PHE A 178 -13.89 14.20 -11.88
C PHE A 178 -15.14 14.17 -12.77
N ASP A 179 -14.98 14.45 -14.06
CA ASP A 179 -16.08 14.27 -15.00
C ASP A 179 -16.32 12.78 -15.35
N THR A 180 -17.48 12.51 -15.96
CA THR A 180 -17.89 11.12 -16.24
C THR A 180 -16.98 10.45 -17.29
N THR A 181 -16.46 11.20 -18.27
CA THR A 181 -15.59 10.67 -19.32
C THR A 181 -14.28 10.19 -18.71
N ASP A 182 -13.64 11.04 -17.88
CA ASP A 182 -12.40 10.70 -17.19
C ASP A 182 -12.56 9.48 -16.27
N ILE A 183 -13.69 9.39 -15.55
CA ILE A 183 -14.00 8.23 -14.72
C ILE A 183 -14.06 6.97 -15.56
N MET A 184 -14.78 6.98 -16.67
CA MET A 184 -14.98 5.80 -17.53
C MET A 184 -13.69 5.38 -18.24
N ASP A 185 -12.89 6.30 -18.73
CA ASP A 185 -11.63 6.00 -19.40
C ASP A 185 -10.60 5.43 -18.42
N LYS A 186 -10.57 5.95 -17.20
CA LYS A 186 -9.75 5.39 -16.14
C LYS A 186 -10.20 3.99 -15.72
N GLU A 187 -11.51 3.75 -15.58
CA GLU A 187 -12.03 2.42 -15.26
C GLU A 187 -11.66 1.39 -16.34
N ARG A 188 -11.73 1.73 -17.63
CA ARG A 188 -11.27 0.85 -18.72
C ARG A 188 -9.80 0.49 -18.56
N THR A 189 -8.95 1.49 -18.30
CA THR A 189 -7.51 1.27 -18.07
C THR A 189 -7.27 0.37 -16.88
N LEU A 190 -7.91 0.67 -15.74
CA LEU A 190 -7.76 -0.09 -14.49
C LEU A 190 -8.25 -1.55 -14.64
N ARG A 191 -9.31 -1.82 -15.42
CA ARG A 191 -9.80 -3.18 -15.69
C ARG A 191 -8.76 -4.07 -16.35
N ASN A 192 -7.85 -3.51 -17.13
CA ASN A 192 -6.79 -4.26 -17.78
C ASN A 192 -5.66 -4.64 -16.83
N ILE A 193 -5.30 -3.75 -15.89
CA ILE A 193 -4.11 -3.89 -15.04
C ILE A 193 -4.44 -4.35 -13.61
N MET A 194 -5.59 -3.96 -13.06
CA MET A 194 -6.00 -4.31 -11.71
C MET A 194 -6.85 -5.59 -11.71
N LYS A 195 -6.49 -6.55 -10.86
CA LYS A 195 -7.15 -7.85 -10.74
C LYS A 195 -7.57 -8.09 -9.29
N PRO A 196 -8.61 -7.40 -8.79
CA PRO A 196 -9.02 -7.53 -7.40
C PRO A 196 -9.49 -8.96 -7.06
N ASN A 197 -9.40 -9.29 -5.80
CA ASN A 197 -9.92 -10.51 -5.21
C ASN A 197 -11.24 -10.23 -4.49
N THR A 198 -12.03 -11.27 -4.20
CA THR A 198 -13.08 -11.17 -3.18
C THR A 198 -12.43 -11.17 -1.79
N TRP A 199 -13.20 -10.74 -0.76
CA TRP A 199 -12.73 -10.83 0.62
C TRP A 199 -12.35 -12.27 1.00
N SER A 200 -13.22 -13.25 0.71
CA SER A 200 -12.97 -14.66 1.00
C SER A 200 -11.68 -15.18 0.36
N GLN A 201 -11.35 -14.73 -0.86
CA GLN A 201 -10.09 -15.11 -1.52
C GLN A 201 -8.87 -14.49 -0.82
N LEU A 202 -8.95 -13.25 -0.35
CA LEU A 202 -7.86 -12.61 0.41
C LEU A 202 -7.65 -13.30 1.75
N GLU A 203 -8.70 -13.46 2.53
CA GLU A 203 -8.67 -14.14 3.83
C GLU A 203 -8.06 -15.54 3.73
N LEU A 204 -8.46 -16.29 2.70
CA LEU A 204 -7.92 -17.63 2.45
C LEU A 204 -6.41 -17.60 2.12
N MET A 205 -5.95 -16.63 1.31
CA MET A 205 -4.52 -16.49 0.99
C MET A 205 -3.69 -16.14 2.23
N ILE A 206 -4.21 -15.25 3.08
CA ILE A 206 -3.56 -14.83 4.32
C ILE A 206 -3.46 -16.01 5.30
N SER A 207 -4.57 -16.73 5.48
CA SER A 207 -4.62 -17.91 6.36
C SER A 207 -3.67 -19.02 5.89
N TYR A 208 -3.59 -19.29 4.58
CA TYR A 208 -2.65 -20.27 4.02
C TYR A 208 -1.17 -19.89 4.18
N ALA A 209 -0.87 -18.60 4.26
CA ALA A 209 0.50 -18.16 4.53
C ALA A 209 0.93 -18.41 5.98
N GLY A 210 -0.02 -18.64 6.90
CA GLY A 210 0.26 -18.96 8.30
C GLY A 210 -0.25 -17.94 9.32
N PHE A 211 -0.85 -16.81 8.88
CA PHE A 211 -1.41 -15.82 9.81
C PHE A 211 -2.55 -16.43 10.64
N SER A 212 -2.46 -16.33 11.96
CA SER A 212 -3.43 -16.88 12.90
C SER A 212 -4.65 -16.00 13.12
N THR A 213 -4.51 -14.71 12.87
CA THR A 213 -5.57 -13.71 13.07
C THR A 213 -5.66 -12.80 11.84
N VAL A 214 -6.88 -12.63 11.34
CA VAL A 214 -7.20 -11.69 10.25
C VAL A 214 -8.37 -10.82 10.72
N GLN A 215 -8.17 -9.51 10.82
CA GLN A 215 -9.15 -8.57 11.34
C GLN A 215 -9.38 -7.43 10.36
N PRO A 216 -10.55 -7.32 9.71
CA PRO A 216 -10.95 -6.11 9.02
C PRO A 216 -11.15 -4.93 10.00
N PHE A 217 -10.82 -3.72 9.57
CA PHE A 217 -11.00 -2.48 10.35
C PHE A 217 -11.46 -1.32 9.46
#